data_ce4c408d6271f1ab33e86021c32191ef
#
_entry.id   ce4c408d6271f1ab33e86021c32191ef
#
_cell.length_a   1.000
_cell.length_b   1.000
_cell.length_c   1.000
_cell.angle_alpha   90.00
_cell.angle_beta   90.00
_cell.angle_gamma   90.00
#
_symmetry.space_group_name_H-M   'P 1'
#
loop_
_entity.id
_entity.type
_entity.pdbx_description
1 polymer ?
#
loop_
_entity_poly.entity_id
_entity_poly.type
_entity_poly.pdbx_seq_one_letter_code
_entity_poly.pdbx_strand_id
1 'polypeptide(L)'
;KESWTRQAMVSALTMLGLDEMMARYASYEDLAELIRHRFTAPKDTLKELYGRICFNVLCGNTDDHARNHAAFWDGKMLTLTPAYDICPQNRTGTEATQAMLIKGERRASTLATCLAAAPDYHLKEAEAAALMEQQITTIAEQWQAVCEEAELTPVDRKFFAGRQFLNSYASEGLHGHKALHAAFGAARKALIASGDA
;
A
#
# COMPACT_ATOMS: atom_id res chain seq x y z
N LYS A 1 38.20 -1.30 -5.31
CA LYS A 1 37.29 -0.44 -6.11
C LYS A 1 35.98 -1.20 -6.21
N GLU A 2 34.91 -0.70 -5.58
CA GLU A 2 33.57 -1.20 -5.82
C GLU A 2 33.21 -0.98 -7.27
N SER A 3 32.86 -2.05 -7.97
CA SER A 3 32.41 -1.98 -9.37
C SER A 3 30.88 -1.80 -9.36
N TRP A 4 30.41 -0.66 -9.83
CA TRP A 4 28.99 -0.42 -10.04
C TRP A 4 28.51 -1.11 -11.32
N THR A 5 27.42 -1.88 -11.23
CA THR A 5 26.74 -2.45 -12.38
C THR A 5 25.39 -1.77 -12.57
N ARG A 6 25.02 -1.47 -13.82
CA ARG A 6 23.69 -0.96 -14.15
C ARG A 6 22.74 -2.13 -14.34
N GLN A 7 21.57 -2.04 -13.71
CA GLN A 7 20.48 -2.98 -13.97
C GLN A 7 19.40 -2.30 -14.82
N ALA A 8 18.88 -3.02 -15.80
CA ALA A 8 17.72 -2.55 -16.55
C ALA A 8 16.50 -2.53 -15.61
N MET A 9 15.74 -1.44 -15.64
CA MET A 9 14.53 -1.25 -14.82
C MET A 9 13.37 -0.86 -15.73
N VAL A 10 12.19 -1.42 -15.47
CA VAL A 10 10.97 -1.17 -16.24
C VAL A 10 9.81 -0.94 -15.30
N SER A 11 8.98 0.09 -15.56
CA SER A 11 7.80 0.39 -14.77
C SER A 11 6.64 -0.56 -15.08
N ALA A 12 5.69 -0.70 -14.14
CA ALA A 12 4.49 -1.48 -14.36
C ALA A 12 3.64 -0.90 -15.50
N LEU A 13 3.61 0.41 -15.70
CA LEU A 13 2.94 1.03 -16.84
C LEU A 13 3.43 0.43 -18.16
N THR A 14 4.75 0.34 -18.33
CA THR A 14 5.38 -0.26 -19.52
C THR A 14 5.16 -1.77 -19.59
N MET A 15 5.29 -2.47 -18.46
CA MET A 15 5.08 -3.92 -18.40
C MET A 15 3.66 -4.34 -18.76
N LEU A 16 2.67 -3.52 -18.42
CA LEU A 16 1.26 -3.71 -18.74
C LEU A 16 0.89 -3.22 -20.17
N GLY A 17 1.85 -2.63 -20.89
CA GLY A 17 1.61 -2.13 -22.24
C GLY A 17 0.66 -0.93 -22.31
N LEU A 18 0.54 -0.20 -21.20
CA LEU A 18 -0.33 0.96 -21.12
C LEU A 18 0.43 2.23 -21.51
N ASP A 19 -0.22 3.10 -22.29
CA ASP A 19 0.23 4.47 -22.47
C ASP A 19 -0.24 5.36 -21.30
N GLU A 20 0.24 6.59 -21.27
CA GLU A 20 -0.06 7.53 -20.18
C GLU A 20 -1.55 7.87 -20.08
N MET A 21 -2.25 7.92 -21.20
CA MET A 21 -3.70 8.19 -21.24
C MET A 21 -4.51 7.02 -20.68
N MET A 22 -3.95 5.81 -20.76
CA MET A 22 -4.57 4.58 -20.28
C MET A 22 -4.17 4.22 -18.85
N ALA A 23 -3.25 4.96 -18.23
CA ALA A 23 -2.74 4.69 -16.87
C ALA A 23 -3.85 4.55 -15.80
N ARG A 24 -4.96 5.27 -15.97
CA ARG A 24 -6.14 5.21 -15.09
C ARG A 24 -6.88 3.86 -15.10
N TYR A 25 -6.61 3.01 -16.10
CA TYR A 25 -7.19 1.67 -16.21
C TYR A 25 -6.27 0.59 -15.68
N ALA A 26 -5.08 0.96 -15.21
CA ALA A 26 -4.18 0.02 -14.57
C ALA A 26 -4.85 -0.61 -13.35
N SER A 27 -4.67 -1.92 -13.19
CA SER A 27 -5.14 -2.65 -12.04
C SER A 27 -4.00 -3.37 -11.34
N TYR A 28 -4.13 -3.55 -10.04
CA TYR A 28 -3.21 -4.39 -9.29
C TYR A 28 -3.41 -5.88 -9.60
N GLU A 29 -4.61 -6.29 -10.07
CA GLU A 29 -4.89 -7.65 -10.52
C GLU A 29 -4.06 -8.00 -11.77
N ASP A 30 -3.97 -7.08 -12.76
CA ASP A 30 -3.15 -7.27 -13.95
C ASP A 30 -1.66 -7.34 -13.60
N LEU A 31 -1.21 -6.50 -12.65
CA LEU A 31 0.17 -6.55 -12.16
C LEU A 31 0.44 -7.88 -11.42
N ALA A 32 -0.51 -8.37 -10.62
CA ALA A 32 -0.39 -9.67 -9.95
C ALA A 32 -0.33 -10.82 -10.96
N GLU A 33 -1.10 -10.76 -12.06
CA GLU A 33 -1.04 -11.75 -13.14
C GLU A 33 0.32 -11.74 -13.82
N LEU A 34 0.87 -10.57 -14.12
CA LEU A 34 2.21 -10.43 -14.69
C LEU A 34 3.28 -10.99 -13.75
N ILE A 35 3.16 -10.75 -12.44
CA ILE A 35 4.06 -11.29 -11.44
C ILE A 35 4.08 -12.82 -11.46
N ARG A 36 2.93 -13.48 -11.56
CA ARG A 36 2.83 -14.95 -11.61
C ARG A 36 3.65 -15.55 -12.73
N HIS A 37 3.73 -14.87 -13.88
CA HIS A 37 4.32 -15.41 -15.10
C HIS A 37 5.74 -14.92 -15.39
N ARG A 38 6.15 -13.79 -14.87
CA ARG A 38 7.36 -13.10 -15.31
C ARG A 38 8.39 -12.85 -14.19
N PHE A 39 8.06 -13.12 -12.92
CA PHE A 39 8.94 -12.80 -11.80
C PHE A 39 9.66 -14.03 -11.24
N THR A 40 10.86 -13.82 -10.70
CA THR A 40 11.73 -14.89 -10.17
C THR A 40 11.16 -15.59 -8.93
N ALA A 41 10.45 -14.83 -8.07
CA ALA A 41 9.86 -15.31 -6.82
C ALA A 41 8.39 -14.88 -6.73
N PRO A 42 7.49 -15.45 -7.57
CA PRO A 42 6.14 -14.92 -7.72
C PRO A 42 5.34 -14.92 -6.42
N LYS A 43 5.44 -15.96 -5.60
CA LYS A 43 4.70 -16.04 -4.34
C LYS A 43 5.07 -14.94 -3.35
N ASP A 44 6.36 -14.71 -3.17
CA ASP A 44 6.86 -13.69 -2.24
C ASP A 44 6.59 -12.29 -2.78
N THR A 45 6.74 -12.12 -4.10
CA THR A 45 6.45 -10.85 -4.79
C THR A 45 4.98 -10.48 -4.72
N LEU A 46 4.07 -11.44 -4.86
CA LEU A 46 2.62 -11.21 -4.70
C LEU A 46 2.29 -10.77 -3.28
N LYS A 47 2.87 -11.42 -2.27
CA LYS A 47 2.68 -11.04 -0.86
C LYS A 47 3.21 -9.64 -0.58
N GLU A 48 4.39 -9.31 -1.13
CA GLU A 48 4.99 -7.97 -1.04
C GLU A 48 4.09 -6.91 -1.70
N LEU A 49 3.63 -7.15 -2.94
CA LEU A 49 2.72 -6.23 -3.63
C LEU A 49 1.44 -6.01 -2.82
N TYR A 50 0.84 -7.08 -2.31
CA TYR A 50 -0.34 -6.98 -1.45
C TYR A 50 -0.09 -6.13 -0.20
N GLY A 51 1.06 -6.32 0.45
CA GLY A 51 1.49 -5.50 1.58
C GLY A 51 1.60 -4.01 1.21
N ARG A 52 2.14 -3.68 0.04
CA ARG A 52 2.23 -2.29 -0.45
C ARG A 52 0.86 -1.67 -0.66
N ILE A 53 -0.09 -2.40 -1.25
CA ILE A 53 -1.47 -1.92 -1.44
C ILE A 53 -2.12 -1.60 -0.09
N CYS A 54 -2.02 -2.51 0.86
CA CYS A 54 -2.56 -2.31 2.21
C CYS A 54 -1.89 -1.12 2.90
N PHE A 55 -0.57 -0.99 2.79
CA PHE A 55 0.17 0.13 3.38
C PHE A 55 -0.22 1.47 2.75
N ASN A 56 -0.40 1.55 1.43
CA ASN A 56 -0.88 2.75 0.75
C ASN A 56 -2.25 3.19 1.26
N VAL A 57 -3.16 2.24 1.51
CA VAL A 57 -4.46 2.53 2.16
C VAL A 57 -4.26 3.06 3.58
N LEU A 58 -3.38 2.45 4.37
CA LEU A 58 -3.14 2.79 5.77
C LEU A 58 -2.43 4.13 5.96
N CYS A 59 -1.48 4.49 5.08
CA CYS A 59 -0.77 5.77 5.14
C CYS A 59 -1.47 6.89 4.36
N GLY A 60 -2.55 6.57 3.64
CA GLY A 60 -3.29 7.55 2.85
C GLY A 60 -2.59 7.97 1.55
N ASN A 61 -1.71 7.14 1.00
CA ASN A 61 -1.19 7.32 -0.35
C ASN A 61 -2.24 6.89 -1.37
N THR A 62 -2.97 7.84 -1.92
CA THR A 62 -4.03 7.61 -2.91
C THR A 62 -3.57 7.80 -4.36
N ASP A 63 -2.32 8.21 -4.56
CA ASP A 63 -1.73 8.46 -5.87
C ASP A 63 -0.81 7.31 -6.32
N ASP A 64 -0.98 6.12 -5.75
CA ASP A 64 -0.21 4.94 -6.15
C ASP A 64 -0.66 4.43 -7.51
N HIS A 65 0.09 4.78 -8.54
CA HIS A 65 -0.19 4.46 -9.93
C HIS A 65 0.86 3.51 -10.54
N ALA A 66 0.63 3.00 -11.74
CA ALA A 66 1.47 1.98 -12.37
C ALA A 66 2.95 2.40 -12.59
N ARG A 67 3.28 3.69 -12.53
CA ARG A 67 4.67 4.17 -12.58
C ARG A 67 5.41 4.03 -11.25
N ASN A 68 4.67 3.90 -10.13
CA ASN A 68 5.23 3.76 -8.78
C ASN A 68 5.61 2.29 -8.46
N HIS A 69 5.36 1.40 -9.41
CA HIS A 69 5.80 0.00 -9.37
C HIS A 69 6.77 -0.26 -10.51
N ALA A 70 7.91 -0.85 -10.20
CA ALA A 70 8.90 -1.20 -11.21
C ALA A 70 9.59 -2.53 -10.89
N ALA A 71 10.23 -3.09 -11.88
CA ALA A 71 11.00 -4.31 -11.72
C ALA A 71 12.36 -4.19 -12.41
N PHE A 72 13.36 -4.82 -11.83
CA PHE A 72 14.65 -5.07 -12.45
C PHE A 72 14.55 -6.26 -13.42
N TRP A 73 15.23 -6.16 -14.54
CA TRP A 73 15.30 -7.19 -15.56
C TRP A 73 16.71 -7.78 -15.63
N ASP A 74 16.85 -9.10 -15.51
CA ASP A 74 18.12 -9.81 -15.54
C ASP A 74 18.47 -10.45 -16.90
N GLY A 75 17.62 -10.24 -17.92
CA GLY A 75 17.71 -10.87 -19.23
C GLY A 75 16.71 -12.02 -19.44
N LYS A 76 16.04 -12.50 -18.38
CA LYS A 76 15.05 -13.59 -18.44
C LYS A 76 13.82 -13.31 -17.58
N MET A 77 14.04 -12.89 -16.35
CA MET A 77 12.98 -12.73 -15.33
C MET A 77 13.04 -11.34 -14.73
N LEU A 78 11.94 -10.98 -14.10
CA LEU A 78 11.77 -9.73 -13.39
C LEU A 78 11.92 -9.93 -11.87
N THR A 79 12.41 -8.91 -11.19
CA THR A 79 12.45 -8.83 -9.72
C THR A 79 11.91 -7.48 -9.29
N LEU A 80 10.93 -7.47 -8.39
CA LEU A 80 10.31 -6.22 -7.91
C LEU A 80 11.37 -5.31 -7.28
N THR A 81 11.34 -4.01 -7.63
CA THR A 81 12.20 -3.02 -6.98
C THR A 81 11.80 -2.80 -5.53
N PRO A 82 12.67 -2.25 -4.68
CA PRO A 82 12.21 -1.60 -3.45
C PRO A 82 11.05 -0.64 -3.74
N ALA A 83 10.15 -0.47 -2.77
CA ALA A 83 9.05 0.49 -2.89
C ALA A 83 9.60 1.92 -2.93
N TYR A 84 8.96 2.78 -3.69
CA TYR A 84 9.30 4.19 -3.81
C TYR A 84 8.04 5.02 -4.04
N ASP A 85 8.15 6.33 -3.86
CA ASP A 85 7.05 7.29 -4.06
C ASP A 85 5.81 6.99 -3.20
N ILE A 86 6.04 6.51 -1.97
CA ILE A 86 4.97 6.32 -1.00
C ILE A 86 4.79 7.64 -0.25
N CYS A 87 3.83 8.44 -0.72
CA CYS A 87 3.57 9.78 -0.21
C CYS A 87 2.13 9.92 0.26
N PRO A 88 1.88 10.15 1.56
CA PRO A 88 0.54 10.45 2.07
C PRO A 88 -0.05 11.67 1.37
N GLN A 89 -1.22 11.52 0.77
CA GLN A 89 -1.87 12.58 0.01
C GLN A 89 -2.80 13.42 0.88
N ASN A 90 -2.89 14.71 0.57
CA ASN A 90 -3.86 15.58 1.19
C ASN A 90 -5.29 15.14 0.84
N ARG A 91 -6.13 15.02 1.86
CA ARG A 91 -7.52 14.59 1.71
C ARG A 91 -8.48 15.70 2.05
N THR A 92 -9.43 15.93 1.15
CA THR A 92 -10.63 16.71 1.40
C THR A 92 -11.81 15.74 1.44
N GLY A 93 -12.59 15.74 2.53
CA GLY A 93 -13.69 14.81 2.72
C GLY A 93 -13.29 13.48 3.39
N THR A 94 -14.25 12.57 3.51
CA THR A 94 -14.12 11.30 4.24
C THR A 94 -13.69 10.17 3.31
N GLU A 95 -14.25 10.07 2.12
CA GLU A 95 -13.98 9.00 1.15
C GLU A 95 -12.71 9.24 0.34
N ALA A 96 -12.09 8.17 -0.12
CA ALA A 96 -10.96 8.21 -1.03
C ALA A 96 -10.92 6.98 -1.95
N THR A 97 -10.30 7.15 -3.10
CA THR A 97 -10.04 6.06 -4.04
C THR A 97 -8.56 5.97 -4.36
N GLN A 98 -8.07 4.78 -4.62
CA GLN A 98 -6.73 4.57 -5.16
C GLN A 98 -6.68 4.94 -6.65
N ALA A 99 -5.52 5.33 -7.15
CA ALA A 99 -5.33 5.61 -8.57
C ALA A 99 -5.49 4.35 -9.43
N MET A 100 -5.03 3.20 -8.94
CA MET A 100 -5.21 1.90 -9.58
C MET A 100 -6.45 1.16 -9.05
N LEU A 101 -7.03 0.28 -9.87
CA LEU A 101 -8.08 -0.64 -9.47
C LEU A 101 -7.51 -1.71 -8.53
N ILE A 102 -8.19 -1.96 -7.39
CA ILE A 102 -7.73 -2.95 -6.39
C ILE A 102 -8.39 -4.30 -6.66
N LYS A 103 -9.71 -4.32 -6.93
CA LYS A 103 -10.48 -5.55 -7.17
C LYS A 103 -11.61 -5.30 -8.16
N GLY A 104 -11.53 -5.90 -9.36
CA GLY A 104 -12.46 -5.58 -10.44
C GLY A 104 -12.50 -4.07 -10.70
N GLU A 105 -13.69 -3.50 -10.73
CA GLU A 105 -13.88 -2.05 -10.90
C GLU A 105 -13.71 -1.24 -9.59
N ARG A 106 -13.39 -1.90 -8.48
CA ARG A 106 -13.30 -1.24 -7.17
C ARG A 106 -11.91 -0.67 -6.91
N ARG A 107 -11.91 0.60 -6.52
CA ARG A 107 -10.71 1.33 -6.11
C ARG A 107 -10.86 2.07 -4.78
N ALA A 108 -11.92 1.79 -4.02
CA ALA A 108 -12.12 2.40 -2.71
C ALA A 108 -10.90 2.14 -1.81
N SER A 109 -10.36 3.20 -1.22
CA SER A 109 -9.17 3.14 -0.35
C SER A 109 -9.55 2.59 1.03
N THR A 110 -9.96 1.31 1.06
CA THR A 110 -10.41 0.61 2.28
C THR A 110 -9.75 -0.76 2.40
N LEU A 111 -9.48 -1.18 3.63
CA LEU A 111 -8.96 -2.52 3.92
C LEU A 111 -9.95 -3.63 3.51
N ALA A 112 -11.25 -3.35 3.54
CA ALA A 112 -12.27 -4.28 3.05
C ALA A 112 -12.11 -4.56 1.55
N THR A 113 -11.76 -3.55 0.74
CA THR A 113 -11.45 -3.74 -0.68
C THR A 113 -10.18 -4.57 -0.86
N CYS A 114 -9.16 -4.35 -0.04
CA CYS A 114 -7.94 -5.15 -0.05
C CYS A 114 -8.21 -6.61 0.37
N LEU A 115 -9.03 -6.85 1.42
CA LEU A 115 -9.41 -8.22 1.82
C LEU A 115 -10.10 -8.98 0.68
N ALA A 116 -11.00 -8.31 -0.04
CA ALA A 116 -11.66 -8.92 -1.19
C ALA A 116 -10.69 -9.28 -2.33
N ALA A 117 -9.53 -8.60 -2.43
CA ALA A 117 -8.50 -8.89 -3.41
C ALA A 117 -7.49 -9.97 -2.97
N ALA A 118 -7.45 -10.35 -1.68
CA ALA A 118 -6.45 -11.28 -1.14
C ALA A 118 -6.28 -12.59 -1.94
N PRO A 119 -7.35 -13.23 -2.47
CA PRO A 119 -7.20 -14.44 -3.29
C PRO A 119 -6.35 -14.26 -4.55
N ASP A 120 -6.33 -13.06 -5.14
CA ASP A 120 -5.53 -12.76 -6.34
C ASP A 120 -4.03 -12.78 -6.04
N TYR A 121 -3.64 -12.66 -4.78
CA TYR A 121 -2.27 -12.72 -4.27
C TYR A 121 -1.93 -14.06 -3.62
N HIS A 122 -2.77 -15.08 -3.82
CA HIS A 122 -2.65 -16.40 -3.18
C HIS A 122 -2.66 -16.36 -1.65
N LEU A 123 -3.31 -15.36 -1.07
CA LEU A 123 -3.48 -15.22 0.38
C LEU A 123 -4.87 -15.68 0.81
N LYS A 124 -4.91 -16.46 1.88
CA LYS A 124 -6.15 -16.71 2.60
C LYS A 124 -6.57 -15.45 3.36
N GLU A 125 -7.86 -15.30 3.60
CA GLU A 125 -8.39 -14.14 4.32
C GLU A 125 -7.70 -13.92 5.69
N ALA A 126 -7.44 -14.99 6.43
CA ALA A 126 -6.74 -14.91 7.72
C ALA A 126 -5.29 -14.42 7.59
N GLU A 127 -4.57 -14.82 6.53
CA GLU A 127 -3.21 -14.37 6.25
C GLU A 127 -3.20 -12.88 5.85
N ALA A 128 -4.16 -12.48 5.05
CA ALA A 128 -4.35 -11.09 4.66
C ALA A 128 -4.68 -10.20 5.86
N ALA A 129 -5.61 -10.63 6.71
CA ALA A 129 -5.99 -9.91 7.92
C ALA A 129 -4.80 -9.78 8.89
N ALA A 130 -4.01 -10.85 9.09
CA ALA A 130 -2.82 -10.82 9.94
C ALA A 130 -1.76 -9.84 9.42
N LEU A 131 -1.54 -9.78 8.10
CA LEU A 131 -0.64 -8.82 7.48
C LEU A 131 -1.10 -7.38 7.72
N MET A 132 -2.39 -7.10 7.55
CA MET A 132 -2.96 -5.77 7.82
C MET A 132 -2.82 -5.39 9.29
N GLU A 133 -3.12 -6.31 10.21
CA GLU A 133 -2.99 -6.09 11.66
C GLU A 133 -1.54 -5.79 12.03
N GLN A 134 -0.58 -6.52 11.47
CA GLN A 134 0.85 -6.23 11.66
C GLN A 134 1.20 -4.82 11.20
N GLN A 135 0.76 -4.39 10.01
CA GLN A 135 1.04 -3.04 9.51
C GLN A 135 0.38 -1.96 10.38
N ILE A 136 -0.87 -2.15 10.79
CA ILE A 136 -1.59 -1.22 11.69
C ILE A 136 -0.83 -1.06 13.00
N THR A 137 -0.40 -2.16 13.59
CA THR A 137 0.38 -2.17 14.85
C THR A 137 1.72 -1.47 14.66
N THR A 138 2.45 -1.80 13.60
CA THR A 138 3.75 -1.18 13.28
C THR A 138 3.63 0.34 13.12
N ILE A 139 2.60 0.81 12.39
CA ILE A 139 2.36 2.26 12.24
C ILE A 139 2.15 2.91 13.61
N ALA A 140 1.33 2.31 14.47
CA ALA A 140 1.05 2.89 15.79
C ALA A 140 2.27 2.89 16.71
N GLU A 141 3.03 1.80 16.73
CA GLU A 141 4.22 1.64 17.59
C GLU A 141 5.40 2.52 17.14
N GLN A 142 5.59 2.68 15.82
CA GLN A 142 6.72 3.43 15.28
C GLN A 142 6.42 4.92 15.04
N TRP A 143 5.16 5.34 15.21
CA TRP A 143 4.72 6.69 14.86
C TRP A 143 5.59 7.78 15.46
N GLN A 144 5.79 7.73 16.78
CA GLN A 144 6.56 8.76 17.48
C GLN A 144 8.01 8.81 17.01
N ALA A 145 8.68 7.65 16.92
CA ALA A 145 10.07 7.56 16.50
C ALA A 145 10.26 8.09 15.06
N VAL A 146 9.34 7.73 14.14
CA VAL A 146 9.39 8.20 12.76
C VAL A 146 9.13 9.70 12.66
N CYS A 147 8.20 10.24 13.45
CA CYS A 147 7.96 11.69 13.50
C CYS A 147 9.16 12.47 14.05
N GLU A 148 9.87 11.91 15.03
CA GLU A 148 11.10 12.51 15.58
C GLU A 148 12.23 12.47 14.55
N GLU A 149 12.46 11.34 13.90
CA GLU A 149 13.46 11.18 12.84
C GLU A 149 13.21 12.12 11.66
N ALA A 150 11.93 12.31 11.30
CA ALA A 150 11.51 13.20 10.22
C ALA A 150 11.45 14.69 10.66
N GLU A 151 11.79 15.00 11.90
CA GLU A 151 11.74 16.38 12.47
C GLU A 151 10.36 17.06 12.29
N LEU A 152 9.27 16.27 12.35
CA LEU A 152 7.93 16.82 12.19
C LEU A 152 7.55 17.72 13.38
N THR A 153 7.00 18.89 13.06
CA THR A 153 6.45 19.77 14.08
C THR A 153 5.22 19.15 14.75
N PRO A 154 4.84 19.57 15.98
CA PRO A 154 3.59 19.12 16.60
C PRO A 154 2.34 19.35 15.71
N VAL A 155 2.33 20.43 14.94
CA VAL A 155 1.24 20.75 14.00
C VAL A 155 1.18 19.70 12.88
N ASP A 156 2.34 19.34 12.31
CA ASP A 156 2.41 18.35 11.24
C ASP A 156 2.03 16.95 11.77
N ARG A 157 2.51 16.57 12.96
CA ARG A 157 2.15 15.29 13.60
C ARG A 157 0.64 15.18 13.76
N LYS A 158 0.00 16.20 14.28
CA LYS A 158 -1.46 16.28 14.44
C LYS A 158 -2.19 16.28 13.10
N PHE A 159 -1.60 16.90 12.08
CA PHE A 159 -2.18 16.94 10.73
C PHE A 159 -2.16 15.55 10.07
N PHE A 160 -1.09 14.78 10.25
CA PHE A 160 -0.97 13.44 9.66
C PHE A 160 -1.73 12.36 10.46
N ALA A 161 -1.72 12.45 11.80
CA ALA A 161 -2.31 11.43 12.68
C ALA A 161 -3.82 11.31 12.48
N GLY A 162 -4.30 10.14 12.09
CA GLY A 162 -5.72 9.83 11.90
C GLY A 162 -6.39 10.53 10.71
N ARG A 163 -5.68 11.41 10.01
CA ARG A 163 -6.17 12.09 8.82
C ARG A 163 -5.60 11.47 7.54
N GLN A 164 -4.30 11.30 7.44
CA GLN A 164 -3.62 10.52 6.40
C GLN A 164 -3.36 9.10 6.90
N PHE A 165 -2.54 8.97 7.94
CA PHE A 165 -2.27 7.68 8.56
C PHE A 165 -3.46 7.20 9.39
N LEU A 166 -3.87 5.97 9.19
CA LEU A 166 -5.01 5.32 9.83
C LEU A 166 -6.30 6.17 9.75
N ASN A 167 -6.57 6.73 8.56
CA ASN A 167 -7.81 7.43 8.30
C ASN A 167 -9.02 6.53 8.55
N SER A 168 -10.09 7.05 9.17
CA SER A 168 -11.27 6.26 9.52
C SER A 168 -11.89 5.54 8.31
N TYR A 169 -11.86 6.14 7.13
CA TYR A 169 -12.38 5.53 5.91
C TYR A 169 -11.66 4.22 5.54
N ALA A 170 -10.38 4.08 5.86
CA ALA A 170 -9.64 2.85 5.62
C ALA A 170 -10.27 1.62 6.30
N SER A 171 -11.02 1.81 7.39
CA SER A 171 -11.71 0.74 8.12
C SER A 171 -13.17 0.52 7.68
N GLU A 172 -13.68 1.30 6.73
CA GLU A 172 -15.04 1.09 6.23
C GLU A 172 -15.19 -0.30 5.60
N GLY A 173 -16.36 -0.91 5.87
CA GLY A 173 -16.67 -2.26 5.37
C GLY A 173 -16.07 -3.41 6.16
N LEU A 174 -15.30 -3.17 7.24
CA LEU A 174 -14.70 -4.21 8.10
C LEU A 174 -15.66 -4.82 9.12
N HIS A 175 -16.97 -4.59 9.03
CA HIS A 175 -17.95 -5.03 10.05
C HIS A 175 -17.96 -6.55 10.26
N GLY A 176 -17.62 -7.35 9.24
CA GLY A 176 -17.44 -8.80 9.34
C GLY A 176 -16.15 -9.24 10.04
N HIS A 177 -15.15 -8.36 10.11
CA HIS A 177 -13.79 -8.62 10.62
C HIS A 177 -13.56 -7.90 11.96
N LYS A 178 -14.34 -8.27 12.98
CA LYS A 178 -14.40 -7.55 14.29
C LYS A 178 -13.03 -7.34 14.93
N ALA A 179 -12.16 -8.35 14.91
CA ALA A 179 -10.82 -8.25 15.50
C ALA A 179 -9.97 -7.19 14.79
N LEU A 180 -9.88 -7.24 13.45
CA LEU A 180 -9.13 -6.28 12.65
C LEU A 180 -9.69 -4.86 12.80
N HIS A 181 -11.02 -4.71 12.81
CA HIS A 181 -11.68 -3.42 13.01
C HIS A 181 -11.37 -2.84 14.41
N ALA A 182 -11.39 -3.68 15.46
CA ALA A 182 -11.03 -3.27 16.82
C ALA A 182 -9.55 -2.86 16.93
N ALA A 183 -8.62 -3.64 16.33
CA ALA A 183 -7.21 -3.33 16.29
C ALA A 183 -6.95 -2.00 15.58
N PHE A 184 -7.58 -1.76 14.43
CA PHE A 184 -7.51 -0.49 13.71
C PHE A 184 -7.99 0.69 14.57
N GLY A 185 -9.14 0.54 15.22
CA GLY A 185 -9.71 1.59 16.09
C GLY A 185 -8.80 1.94 17.27
N ALA A 186 -8.21 0.93 17.91
CA ALA A 186 -7.28 1.11 19.03
C ALA A 186 -5.99 1.81 18.56
N ALA A 187 -5.38 1.35 17.47
CA ALA A 187 -4.17 1.94 16.89
C ALA A 187 -4.40 3.39 16.46
N ARG A 188 -5.51 3.67 15.77
CA ARG A 188 -5.89 5.03 15.37
C ARG A 188 -6.03 5.96 16.57
N LYS A 189 -6.69 5.50 17.63
CA LYS A 189 -6.87 6.29 18.87
C LYS A 189 -5.51 6.61 19.53
N ALA A 190 -4.62 5.62 19.60
CA ALA A 190 -3.28 5.82 20.16
C ALA A 190 -2.48 6.82 19.32
N LEU A 191 -2.52 6.69 17.99
CA LEU A 191 -1.83 7.59 17.05
C LEU A 191 -2.29 9.05 17.22
N ILE A 192 -3.60 9.30 17.30
CA ILE A 192 -4.14 10.65 17.48
C ILE A 192 -3.73 11.23 18.84
N ALA A 193 -3.79 10.43 19.90
CA ALA A 193 -3.40 10.86 21.24
C ALA A 193 -1.92 11.24 21.32
N SER A 194 -1.03 10.55 20.57
CA SER A 194 0.40 10.87 20.52
C SER A 194 0.70 12.09 19.65
N GLY A 195 -0.19 12.48 18.76
CA GLY A 195 -0.05 13.72 17.97
C GLY A 195 -0.41 14.98 18.75
N ASP A 196 -1.08 14.86 19.91
CA ASP A 196 -1.43 15.97 20.81
C ASP A 196 -0.35 16.22 21.90
N ALA A 197 0.65 15.36 22.02
CA ALA A 197 1.77 15.45 22.95
C ALA A 197 3.01 16.07 22.28
#